data_e4359ae7497013faa69a0002341d59e9
#
_entry.id   e4359ae7497013faa69a0002341d59e9
#
_cell.length_a   1.000
_cell.length_b   1.000
_cell.length_c   1.000
_cell.angle_alpha   90.00
_cell.angle_beta   90.00
_cell.angle_gamma   90.00
#
_symmetry.space_group_name_H-M   'P 1'
#
loop_
_entity.id
_entity.type
_entity.pdbx_description
1 polymer ?
#
loop_
_entity_poly.entity_id
_entity_poly.type
_entity_poly.pdbx_seq_one_letter_code
_entity_poly.pdbx_strand_id
1 'polypeptide(L)'
;MSQAINIRQLHVVVDAPAEAVFDFVSDLRNLPAWAVHFCKGIRLVADGAIVTAPSGEMYFGTTGDRDLGVLDWWAGPTMEKAQRWPTRIVPVGNRSLYTVTMIFGEHVPPAVEQHLSEELANLKRLVEAREGATAAA
;
A
#
# COMPACT_ATOMS: atom_id res chain seq x y z
N MET A 1 0.94 -31.70 -2.56
CA MET A 1 1.63 -30.94 -1.51
C MET A 1 0.95 -29.57 -1.34
N SER A 2 0.64 -29.23 -0.13
CA SER A 2 0.09 -27.92 0.16
C SER A 2 1.23 -26.89 0.25
N GLN A 3 0.97 -25.70 -0.27
CA GLN A 3 1.88 -24.58 -0.09
C GLN A 3 1.52 -23.83 1.19
N ALA A 4 2.52 -23.35 1.88
CA ALA A 4 2.28 -22.51 3.05
C ALA A 4 1.63 -21.19 2.61
N ILE A 5 0.63 -20.75 3.37
CA ILE A 5 -0.01 -19.47 3.18
C ILE A 5 0.05 -18.73 4.51
N ASN A 6 0.73 -17.60 4.51
CA ASN A 6 0.86 -16.76 5.68
C ASN A 6 0.19 -15.41 5.39
N ILE A 7 -0.72 -15.00 6.24
CA ILE A 7 -1.51 -13.79 6.02
C ILE A 7 -1.27 -12.80 7.15
N ARG A 8 -1.10 -11.54 6.78
CA ARG A 8 -1.01 -10.42 7.72
C ARG A 8 -2.00 -9.37 7.28
N GLN A 9 -2.85 -8.94 8.18
CA GLN A 9 -3.85 -7.91 7.92
C GLN A 9 -3.63 -6.75 8.88
N LEU A 10 -3.56 -5.54 8.34
CA LEU A 10 -3.42 -4.34 9.12
C LEU A 10 -4.37 -3.27 8.60
N HIS A 11 -4.63 -2.30 9.44
CA HIS A 11 -5.51 -1.19 9.07
C HIS A 11 -5.07 0.10 9.74
N VAL A 12 -5.57 1.20 9.19
CA VAL A 12 -5.40 2.53 9.82
C VAL A 12 -6.64 3.36 9.49
N VAL A 13 -7.06 4.18 10.45
CA VAL A 13 -8.11 5.18 10.22
C VAL A 13 -7.44 6.50 9.89
N VAL A 14 -7.82 7.08 8.76
CA VAL A 14 -7.27 8.33 8.25
C VAL A 14 -8.34 9.42 8.34
N ASP A 15 -7.99 10.56 8.89
CA ASP A 15 -8.90 11.71 9.00
C ASP A 15 -8.90 12.48 7.67
N ALA A 16 -9.46 11.83 6.65
CA ALA A 16 -9.58 12.36 5.30
C ALA A 16 -10.65 11.56 4.55
N PRO A 17 -11.24 12.12 3.47
CA PRO A 17 -12.17 11.38 2.63
C PRO A 17 -11.52 10.19 1.94
N ALA A 18 -12.32 9.17 1.66
CA ALA A 18 -11.80 7.95 1.02
C ALA A 18 -11.14 8.23 -0.33
N GLU A 19 -11.67 9.17 -1.11
CA GLU A 19 -11.10 9.54 -2.40
C GLU A 19 -9.69 10.11 -2.25
N ALA A 20 -9.46 10.90 -1.21
CA ALA A 20 -8.14 11.48 -0.95
C ALA A 20 -7.12 10.40 -0.59
N VAL A 21 -7.53 9.43 0.21
CA VAL A 21 -6.66 8.29 0.56
C VAL A 21 -6.37 7.46 -0.70
N PHE A 22 -7.40 7.16 -1.48
CA PHE A 22 -7.24 6.37 -2.71
C PHE A 22 -6.27 7.07 -3.67
N ASP A 23 -6.46 8.36 -3.92
CA ASP A 23 -5.64 9.11 -4.87
C ASP A 23 -4.18 9.15 -4.43
N PHE A 24 -3.94 9.24 -3.12
CA PHE A 24 -2.58 9.23 -2.59
C PHE A 24 -1.92 7.86 -2.74
N VAL A 25 -2.59 6.79 -2.31
CA VAL A 25 -1.96 5.46 -2.29
C VAL A 25 -1.86 4.83 -3.67
N SER A 26 -2.79 5.15 -4.58
CA SER A 26 -2.75 4.60 -5.93
C SER A 26 -1.65 5.22 -6.80
N ASP A 27 -1.11 6.35 -6.39
CA ASP A 27 0.01 6.98 -7.10
C ASP A 27 1.32 6.39 -6.60
N LEU A 28 1.92 5.52 -7.41
CA LEU A 28 3.15 4.82 -7.05
C LEU A 28 4.32 5.76 -6.77
N ARG A 29 4.27 6.99 -7.29
CA ARG A 29 5.32 7.99 -7.03
C ARG A 29 5.37 8.39 -5.55
N ASN A 30 4.28 8.18 -4.82
CA ASN A 30 4.22 8.48 -3.39
C ASN A 30 4.80 7.36 -2.51
N LEU A 31 5.05 6.19 -3.09
CA LEU A 31 5.47 5.01 -2.34
C LEU A 31 6.73 5.25 -1.50
N PRO A 32 7.79 5.89 -2.02
CA PRO A 32 8.98 6.14 -1.20
C PRO A 32 8.72 7.04 0.00
N ALA A 33 7.69 7.86 -0.05
CA ALA A 33 7.39 8.79 1.04
C ALA A 33 6.71 8.13 2.22
N TRP A 34 5.90 7.09 1.98
CA TRP A 34 5.18 6.45 3.08
C TRP A 34 5.63 5.01 3.36
N ALA A 35 5.95 4.24 2.33
CA ALA A 35 6.35 2.83 2.48
C ALA A 35 7.87 2.72 2.65
N VAL A 36 8.39 3.39 3.67
CA VAL A 36 9.82 3.65 3.83
C VAL A 36 10.66 2.40 4.13
N HIS A 37 10.05 1.36 4.69
CA HIS A 37 10.75 0.10 4.94
C HIS A 37 10.78 -0.77 3.70
N PHE A 38 9.67 -0.78 2.96
CA PHE A 38 9.52 -1.59 1.76
C PHE A 38 10.24 -0.96 0.56
N CYS A 39 10.00 0.33 0.33
CA CYS A 39 10.47 1.01 -0.88
C CYS A 39 11.67 1.88 -0.58
N LYS A 40 12.87 1.37 -0.89
CA LYS A 40 14.13 2.13 -0.77
C LYS A 40 14.43 2.92 -2.04
N GLY A 41 13.78 2.60 -3.13
CA GLY A 41 13.87 3.30 -4.39
C GLY A 41 12.82 2.78 -5.34
N ILE A 42 12.48 3.57 -6.36
CA ILE A 42 11.43 3.22 -7.30
C ILE A 42 11.78 3.71 -8.69
N ARG A 43 11.45 2.90 -9.70
CA ARG A 43 11.57 3.24 -11.10
C ARG A 43 10.26 2.86 -11.77
N LEU A 44 9.53 3.83 -12.30
CA LEU A 44 8.27 3.57 -12.97
C LEU A 44 8.51 2.86 -14.30
N VAL A 45 7.66 1.89 -14.61
CA VAL A 45 7.64 1.17 -15.89
C VAL A 45 6.21 1.27 -16.46
N ALA A 46 5.99 0.68 -17.66
CA ALA A 46 4.72 0.87 -18.37
C ALA A 46 3.49 0.44 -17.53
N ASP A 47 3.59 -0.66 -16.81
CA ASP A 47 2.46 -1.25 -16.09
C ASP A 47 2.70 -1.34 -14.58
N GLY A 48 3.45 -0.39 -14.02
CA GLY A 48 3.71 -0.40 -12.59
C GLY A 48 5.08 0.20 -12.27
N ALA A 49 5.83 -0.49 -11.42
CA ALA A 49 7.14 -0.01 -10.99
C ALA A 49 8.08 -1.17 -10.69
N ILE A 50 9.36 -0.87 -10.72
CA ILE A 50 10.39 -1.73 -10.13
C ILE A 50 10.79 -1.06 -8.82
N VAL A 51 10.59 -1.75 -7.73
CA VAL A 51 10.86 -1.25 -6.38
C VAL A 51 12.14 -1.89 -5.87
N THR A 52 13.02 -1.08 -5.30
CA THR A 52 14.18 -1.58 -4.55
C THR A 52 13.71 -1.82 -3.11
N ALA A 53 13.50 -3.09 -2.79
CA ALA A 53 13.11 -3.54 -1.45
C ALA A 53 14.34 -4.07 -0.70
N PRO A 54 14.26 -4.33 0.62
CA PRO A 54 15.39 -4.88 1.36
C PRO A 54 15.94 -6.18 0.80
N SER A 55 15.07 -6.99 0.18
CA SER A 55 15.47 -8.27 -0.42
C SER A 55 15.99 -8.14 -1.87
N GLY A 56 15.96 -6.94 -2.44
CA GLY A 56 16.36 -6.70 -3.82
C GLY A 56 15.25 -6.07 -4.64
N GLU A 57 15.45 -6.00 -5.95
CA GLU A 57 14.43 -5.43 -6.84
C GLU A 57 13.27 -6.37 -7.05
N MET A 58 12.06 -5.79 -7.15
CA MET A 58 10.85 -6.56 -7.42
C MET A 58 9.85 -5.71 -8.19
N TYR A 59 8.95 -6.38 -8.91
CA TYR A 59 7.81 -5.74 -9.55
C TYR A 59 6.78 -5.34 -8.49
N PHE A 60 6.20 -4.15 -8.65
CA PHE A 60 5.13 -3.67 -7.80
C PHE A 60 4.15 -2.85 -8.63
N GLY A 61 2.86 -3.13 -8.48
CA GLY A 61 1.85 -2.43 -9.25
C GLY A 61 0.52 -2.36 -8.51
N THR A 62 -0.43 -1.64 -9.09
CA THR A 62 -1.78 -1.52 -8.53
C THR A 62 -2.83 -1.71 -9.61
N THR A 63 -3.96 -2.28 -9.20
CA THR A 63 -5.19 -2.27 -9.99
C THR A 63 -6.35 -1.97 -9.03
N GLY A 64 -7.39 -1.31 -9.51
CA GLY A 64 -8.49 -1.03 -8.60
C GLY A 64 -9.62 -0.22 -9.21
N ASP A 65 -10.56 0.13 -8.36
CA ASP A 65 -11.72 0.92 -8.69
C ASP A 65 -11.89 1.99 -7.61
N ARG A 66 -11.69 3.24 -8.01
CA ARG A 66 -11.73 4.39 -7.10
C ARG A 66 -13.08 4.55 -6.44
N ASP A 67 -14.16 4.36 -7.19
CA ASP A 67 -15.53 4.57 -6.68
C ASP A 67 -15.91 3.51 -5.65
N LEU A 68 -15.38 2.30 -5.80
CA LEU A 68 -15.64 1.20 -4.87
C LEU A 68 -14.63 1.15 -3.72
N GLY A 69 -13.57 1.95 -3.78
CA GLY A 69 -12.51 1.91 -2.78
C GLY A 69 -11.74 0.60 -2.79
N VAL A 70 -11.68 -0.05 -3.95
CA VAL A 70 -10.93 -1.30 -4.13
C VAL A 70 -9.57 -0.96 -4.70
N LEU A 71 -8.51 -1.41 -4.04
CA LEU A 71 -7.15 -1.26 -4.52
C LEU A 71 -6.41 -2.56 -4.27
N ASP A 72 -5.95 -3.19 -5.34
CA ASP A 72 -5.13 -4.38 -5.20
C ASP A 72 -3.68 -4.02 -5.45
N TRP A 73 -2.80 -4.38 -4.52
CA TRP A 73 -1.37 -4.34 -4.72
C TRP A 73 -0.92 -5.64 -5.36
N TRP A 74 0.03 -5.54 -6.27
CA TRP A 74 0.64 -6.71 -6.92
C TRP A 74 2.14 -6.64 -6.67
N ALA A 75 2.70 -7.67 -6.04
CA ALA A 75 4.11 -7.69 -5.67
C ALA A 75 4.72 -9.05 -5.98
N GLY A 76 5.88 -9.07 -6.62
CA GLY A 76 6.56 -10.30 -6.94
C GLY A 76 7.80 -10.10 -7.79
N PRO A 77 8.46 -11.22 -8.18
CA PRO A 77 9.67 -11.13 -9.00
C PRO A 77 9.41 -10.50 -10.37
N THR A 78 8.26 -10.77 -10.95
CA THR A 78 7.82 -10.23 -12.24
C THR A 78 6.33 -9.94 -12.17
N MET A 79 5.80 -9.22 -13.16
CA MET A 79 4.37 -8.93 -13.25
C MET A 79 3.55 -10.22 -13.32
N GLU A 80 4.00 -11.21 -14.09
CA GLU A 80 3.30 -12.48 -14.26
C GLU A 80 3.30 -13.34 -13.00
N LYS A 81 4.28 -13.15 -12.13
CA LYS A 81 4.44 -13.90 -10.88
C LYS A 81 4.13 -13.06 -9.66
N ALA A 82 3.38 -11.98 -9.83
CA ALA A 82 3.02 -11.11 -8.73
C ALA A 82 1.88 -11.71 -7.91
N GLN A 83 1.99 -11.57 -6.59
CA GLN A 83 0.95 -11.93 -5.65
C GLN A 83 0.05 -10.74 -5.41
N ARG A 84 -1.26 -10.94 -5.46
CA ARG A 84 -2.24 -9.90 -5.13
C ARG A 84 -2.31 -9.71 -3.61
N TRP A 85 -2.30 -8.46 -3.19
CA TRP A 85 -2.56 -8.09 -1.81
C TRP A 85 -3.83 -7.21 -1.78
N PRO A 86 -4.99 -7.80 -1.45
CA PRO A 86 -6.25 -7.05 -1.45
C PRO A 86 -6.24 -5.90 -0.46
N THR A 87 -6.74 -4.76 -0.88
CA THR A 87 -6.80 -3.55 -0.06
C THR A 87 -8.15 -2.89 -0.27
N ARG A 88 -8.72 -2.34 0.80
CA ARG A 88 -9.97 -1.60 0.73
C ARG A 88 -9.82 -0.26 1.44
N ILE A 89 -10.45 0.75 0.85
CA ILE A 89 -10.54 2.09 1.42
C ILE A 89 -12.02 2.40 1.55
N VAL A 90 -12.50 2.45 2.79
CA VAL A 90 -13.93 2.52 3.08
C VAL A 90 -14.25 3.80 3.85
N PRO A 91 -15.26 4.59 3.40
CA PRO A 91 -15.68 5.76 4.17
C PRO A 91 -16.24 5.35 5.53
N VAL A 92 -15.88 6.08 6.57
CA VAL A 92 -16.44 5.95 7.92
C VAL A 92 -16.81 7.36 8.37
N GLY A 93 -18.04 7.80 8.03
CA GLY A 93 -18.40 9.21 8.14
C GLY A 93 -17.55 10.03 7.19
N ASN A 94 -16.89 11.06 7.70
CA ASN A 94 -15.97 11.90 6.93
C ASN A 94 -14.49 11.48 7.08
N ARG A 95 -14.26 10.30 7.67
CA ARG A 95 -12.94 9.67 7.75
C ARG A 95 -12.91 8.42 6.87
N SER A 96 -11.77 7.75 6.83
CA SER A 96 -11.58 6.57 6.00
C SER A 96 -10.89 5.46 6.77
N LEU A 97 -11.29 4.24 6.47
CA LEU A 97 -10.60 3.03 6.94
C LEU A 97 -9.81 2.46 5.77
N TYR A 98 -8.50 2.35 5.92
CA TYR A 98 -7.61 1.68 4.97
C TYR A 98 -7.24 0.33 5.56
N THR A 99 -7.53 -0.73 4.82
CA THR A 99 -7.16 -2.10 5.24
C THR A 99 -6.37 -2.77 4.13
N VAL A 100 -5.34 -3.51 4.51
CA VAL A 100 -4.52 -4.26 3.57
C VAL A 100 -4.34 -5.69 4.08
N THR A 101 -4.44 -6.64 3.15
CA THR A 101 -4.15 -8.04 3.41
C THR A 101 -2.91 -8.42 2.61
N MET A 102 -1.83 -8.72 3.33
CA MET A 102 -0.60 -9.21 2.71
C MET A 102 -0.59 -10.74 2.75
N ILE A 103 -0.29 -11.34 1.61
CA ILE A 103 -0.28 -12.77 1.46
C ILE A 103 1.14 -13.20 1.13
N PHE A 104 1.71 -14.03 2.01
CA PHE A 104 3.06 -14.56 1.84
C PHE A 104 2.99 -16.08 1.69
N GLY A 105 4.03 -16.64 1.09
CA GLY A 105 4.25 -18.07 1.10
C GLY A 105 4.93 -18.51 2.40
N GLU A 106 5.87 -19.44 2.28
CA GLU A 106 6.59 -19.96 3.44
C GLU A 106 7.44 -18.91 4.12
N HIS A 107 7.99 -17.98 3.34
CA HIS A 107 8.90 -16.96 3.86
C HIS A 107 8.15 -15.66 4.14
N VAL A 108 8.07 -15.27 5.41
CA VAL A 108 7.52 -13.99 5.84
C VAL A 108 8.68 -13.09 6.25
N PRO A 109 8.80 -11.88 5.67
CA PRO A 109 9.89 -10.97 6.05
C PRO A 109 9.88 -10.67 7.54
N PRO A 110 11.05 -10.59 8.19
CA PRO A 110 11.10 -10.26 9.63
C PRO A 110 10.56 -8.86 9.89
N ALA A 111 9.89 -8.70 11.03
CA ALA A 111 9.32 -7.42 11.48
C ALA A 111 8.30 -6.81 10.50
N VAL A 112 7.70 -7.61 9.62
CA VAL A 112 6.80 -7.10 8.58
C VAL A 112 5.61 -6.35 9.17
N GLU A 113 5.03 -6.84 10.26
CA GLU A 113 3.88 -6.18 10.88
C GLU A 113 4.27 -4.84 11.49
N GLN A 114 5.40 -4.78 12.17
CA GLN A 114 5.91 -3.54 12.74
C GLN A 114 6.23 -2.52 11.65
N HIS A 115 6.92 -2.96 10.60
CA HIS A 115 7.29 -2.09 9.48
C HIS A 115 6.04 -1.56 8.78
N LEU A 116 5.05 -2.41 8.51
CA LEU A 116 3.82 -1.97 7.87
C LEU A 116 3.04 -1.03 8.77
N SER A 117 2.99 -1.30 10.07
CA SER A 117 2.33 -0.41 11.02
C SER A 117 2.92 1.01 10.98
N GLU A 118 4.25 1.11 10.92
CA GLU A 118 4.93 2.40 10.80
C GLU A 118 4.65 3.07 9.46
N GLU A 119 4.59 2.29 8.39
CA GLU A 119 4.27 2.80 7.05
C GLU A 119 2.84 3.32 6.98
N LEU A 120 1.89 2.61 7.59
CA LEU A 120 0.51 3.08 7.65
C LEU A 120 0.37 4.36 8.48
N ALA A 121 1.17 4.51 9.53
CA ALA A 121 1.21 5.75 10.29
C ALA A 121 1.74 6.91 9.44
N ASN A 122 2.74 6.64 8.58
CA ASN A 122 3.23 7.63 7.62
C ASN A 122 2.16 8.02 6.60
N LEU A 123 1.46 7.02 6.06
CA LEU A 123 0.36 7.23 5.13
C LEU A 123 -0.69 8.17 5.73
N LYS A 124 -1.13 7.85 6.94
CA LYS A 124 -2.09 8.67 7.67
C LYS A 124 -1.61 10.11 7.82
N ARG A 125 -0.41 10.30 8.30
CA ARG A 125 0.18 11.63 8.54
C ARG A 125 0.26 12.43 7.24
N LEU A 126 0.71 11.82 6.16
CA LEU A 126 0.91 12.52 4.88
C LEU A 126 -0.43 12.91 4.24
N VAL A 127 -1.41 12.01 4.25
CA VAL A 127 -2.72 12.32 3.68
C VAL A 127 -3.42 13.40 4.50
N GLU A 128 -3.40 13.30 5.82
CA GLU A 128 -4.03 14.29 6.70
C GLU A 128 -3.38 15.66 6.54
N ALA A 129 -2.06 15.71 6.39
CA ALA A 129 -1.36 16.98 6.16
C ALA A 129 -1.77 17.62 4.83
N ARG A 130 -1.93 16.83 3.77
CA ARG A 130 -2.39 17.35 2.46
C ARG A 130 -3.82 17.88 2.54
N GLU A 131 -4.70 17.16 3.20
CA GLU A 131 -6.10 17.58 3.37
C GLU A 131 -6.19 18.83 4.22
N GLY A 132 -5.43 18.91 5.30
CA GLY A 132 -5.37 20.11 6.13
C GLY A 132 -4.87 21.33 5.36
N ALA A 133 -3.84 21.17 4.53
CA ALA A 133 -3.33 22.23 3.69
C ALA A 133 -4.36 22.69 2.65
N THR A 134 -5.07 21.74 2.03
CA THR A 134 -6.13 22.03 1.07
C THR A 134 -7.29 22.77 1.74
N ALA A 135 -7.71 22.33 2.92
CA ALA A 135 -8.79 22.97 3.67
C ALA A 135 -8.42 24.38 4.14
N ALA A 136 -7.14 24.62 4.43
CA ALA A 136 -6.64 25.93 4.88
C ALA A 136 -6.46 26.92 3.73
N ALA A 137 -6.37 26.42 2.51
CA ALA A 137 -6.27 27.25 1.32
C ALA A 137 -7.66 27.75 0.91
#